data_830e6de3d906a2d7cb707b91e1eee281
#
_entry.id   830e6de3d906a2d7cb707b91e1eee281
#
_cell.length_a   1.000
_cell.length_b   1.000
_cell.length_c   1.000
_cell.angle_alpha   90.00
_cell.angle_beta   90.00
_cell.angle_gamma   90.00
#
_symmetry.space_group_name_H-M   'P 1'
#
loop_
_entity.id
_entity.type
_entity.pdbx_description
1 polymer ?
#
loop_
_entity_poly.entity_id
_entity_poly.type
_entity_poly.pdbx_seq_one_letter_code
_entity_poly.pdbx_strand_id
1 'polypeptide(L)'
;MTKRSEAKYKIDRRMGQNIWGRPKSPVNRREYGPGQHGQRRKGKLSDFGVQLRAKQKLKGYYANISERQFHGIYVEAGRMKGDTGENLIGLLERRLDTVVYRAKFVATMFAARQFINHGHVKVNGRRVNISSFKVKVGDVIEVKESSKQLTVVLEANQLSERDVPDFLEVDHSKMTAKFNRIPHLSDVPFAVQMEPHLIVEFYSR
;
A
#
# COMPACT_ATOMS: atom_id res chain seq x y z
N MET A 1 -8.85 10.01 12.74
CA MET A 1 -7.85 9.77 11.64
C MET A 1 -6.47 10.19 12.14
N THR A 2 -5.44 9.34 12.03
CA THR A 2 -4.08 9.71 12.45
C THR A 2 -3.48 10.68 11.43
N LYS A 3 -3.16 11.89 11.84
CA LYS A 3 -2.53 12.90 10.98
C LYS A 3 -1.13 12.43 10.59
N ARG A 4 -0.80 12.49 9.30
CA ARG A 4 0.56 12.16 8.84
C ARG A 4 1.54 13.24 9.28
N SER A 5 2.51 12.87 10.10
CA SER A 5 3.54 13.77 10.61
C SER A 5 4.80 13.84 9.71
N GLU A 6 5.04 12.80 8.88
CA GLU A 6 6.23 12.71 8.03
C GLU A 6 5.93 13.01 6.56
N ALA A 7 6.94 13.50 5.82
CA ALA A 7 6.86 13.69 4.39
C ALA A 7 6.67 12.36 3.66
N LYS A 8 5.79 12.35 2.64
CA LYS A 8 5.32 11.16 1.92
C LYS A 8 6.44 10.24 1.41
N TYR A 9 7.45 10.82 0.78
CA TYR A 9 8.56 10.07 0.15
C TYR A 9 9.86 10.06 0.96
N LYS A 10 9.82 10.44 2.23
CA LYS A 10 10.99 10.36 3.11
C LYS A 10 11.48 8.92 3.29
N ILE A 11 10.54 7.96 3.19
CA ILE A 11 10.85 6.54 3.27
C ILE A 11 11.68 6.05 2.09
N ASP A 12 11.44 6.52 0.85
CA ASP A 12 12.22 6.14 -0.33
C ASP A 12 13.71 6.44 -0.09
N ARG A 13 14.02 7.65 0.37
CA ARG A 13 15.40 8.05 0.72
C ARG A 13 15.96 7.27 1.90
N ARG A 14 15.14 6.92 2.90
CA ARG A 14 15.55 6.10 4.03
C ARG A 14 15.92 4.68 3.60
N MET A 15 15.16 4.11 2.67
CA MET A 15 15.39 2.79 2.10
C MET A 15 16.41 2.79 0.96
N GLY A 16 16.70 3.96 0.36
CA GLY A 16 17.55 4.06 -0.84
C GLY A 16 16.92 3.41 -2.06
N GLN A 17 15.59 3.31 -2.10
CA GLN A 17 14.83 2.64 -3.14
C GLN A 17 13.56 3.42 -3.45
N ASN A 18 13.17 3.48 -4.73
CA ASN A 18 11.90 4.06 -5.16
C ASN A 18 10.77 3.05 -4.94
N ILE A 19 10.19 3.01 -3.74
CA ILE A 19 9.26 1.95 -3.29
C ILE A 19 8.01 1.87 -4.16
N TRP A 20 7.55 3.00 -4.71
CA TRP A 20 6.35 3.06 -5.54
C TRP A 20 6.64 3.16 -7.05
N GLY A 21 7.91 3.09 -7.48
CA GLY A 21 8.29 3.20 -8.89
C GLY A 21 8.01 4.58 -9.52
N ARG A 22 7.77 5.63 -8.74
CA ARG A 22 7.36 6.92 -9.28
C ARG A 22 8.53 7.72 -9.86
N PRO A 23 8.40 8.29 -11.07
CA PRO A 23 9.46 9.12 -11.68
C PRO A 23 9.87 10.31 -10.80
N LYS A 24 8.90 10.91 -10.10
CA LYS A 24 9.12 12.07 -9.20
C LYS A 24 9.60 11.71 -7.79
N SER A 25 10.03 10.45 -7.54
CA SER A 25 10.57 10.08 -6.24
C SER A 25 11.86 10.86 -5.93
N PRO A 26 12.00 11.42 -4.71
CA PRO A 26 13.20 12.17 -4.34
C PRO A 26 14.47 11.31 -4.27
N VAL A 27 14.38 9.99 -4.19
CA VAL A 27 15.54 9.09 -4.23
C VAL A 27 16.24 9.13 -5.59
N ASN A 28 15.50 9.36 -6.67
CA ASN A 28 16.05 9.46 -8.03
C ASN A 28 16.98 10.69 -8.22
N ARG A 29 16.86 11.69 -7.33
CA ARG A 29 17.70 12.90 -7.36
C ARG A 29 18.69 12.97 -6.20
N ARG A 30 18.39 12.30 -5.07
CA ARG A 30 19.15 12.36 -3.83
C ARG A 30 19.24 10.95 -3.26
N GLU A 31 20.28 10.23 -3.62
CA GLU A 31 20.51 8.83 -3.23
C GLU A 31 20.87 8.64 -1.75
N TYR A 32 21.20 9.74 -1.06
CA TYR A 32 21.52 9.72 0.36
C TYR A 32 20.28 9.81 1.26
N GLY A 33 20.40 9.33 2.50
CA GLY A 33 19.33 9.32 3.48
C GLY A 33 18.76 10.71 3.81
N PRO A 34 17.58 10.79 4.42
CA PRO A 34 17.00 12.07 4.85
C PRO A 34 17.66 12.60 6.13
N GLY A 35 17.58 13.93 6.31
CA GLY A 35 18.05 14.63 7.50
C GLY A 35 19.51 15.07 7.42
N GLN A 36 19.97 15.78 8.46
CA GLN A 36 21.31 16.37 8.55
C GLN A 36 22.44 15.34 8.39
N HIS A 37 22.23 14.12 8.89
CA HIS A 37 23.22 13.05 8.84
C HIS A 37 23.03 12.09 7.66
N GLY A 38 22.17 12.43 6.70
CA GLY A 38 21.84 11.54 5.57
C GLY A 38 23.01 11.19 4.67
N GLN A 39 24.01 12.06 4.56
CA GLN A 39 25.21 11.87 3.74
C GLN A 39 26.32 11.05 4.45
N ARG A 40 26.20 10.80 5.75
CA ARG A 40 27.19 9.98 6.47
C ARG A 40 27.18 8.55 5.94
N ARG A 41 28.37 7.94 5.85
CA ARG A 41 28.52 6.52 5.48
C ARG A 41 27.72 5.66 6.47
N LYS A 42 26.85 4.81 5.96
CA LYS A 42 26.10 3.84 6.76
C LYS A 42 26.98 2.60 6.95
N GLY A 43 27.10 2.16 8.19
CA GLY A 43 27.73 0.87 8.50
C GLY A 43 26.92 -0.32 7.98
N LYS A 44 27.52 -1.52 8.03
CA LYS A 44 26.82 -2.78 7.74
C LYS A 44 25.67 -2.96 8.73
N LEU A 45 24.51 -3.33 8.23
CA LEU A 45 23.35 -3.64 9.07
C LEU A 45 23.57 -4.99 9.76
N SER A 46 23.16 -5.09 11.03
CA SER A 46 22.99 -6.37 11.71
C SER A 46 21.77 -7.11 11.14
N ASP A 47 21.65 -8.41 11.41
CA ASP A 47 20.50 -9.22 10.98
C ASP A 47 19.17 -8.63 11.46
N PHE A 48 19.12 -8.22 12.72
CA PHE A 48 17.98 -7.48 13.27
C PHE A 48 17.71 -6.19 12.47
N GLY A 49 18.74 -5.46 12.10
CA GLY A 49 18.61 -4.23 11.31
C GLY A 49 18.06 -4.50 9.91
N VAL A 50 18.43 -5.61 9.29
CA VAL A 50 17.89 -6.06 7.98
C VAL A 50 16.42 -6.39 8.09
N GLN A 51 16.02 -7.19 9.07
CA GLN A 51 14.64 -7.58 9.33
C GLN A 51 13.76 -6.36 9.66
N LEU A 52 14.23 -5.48 10.54
CA LEU A 52 13.55 -4.23 10.87
C LEU A 52 13.36 -3.35 9.63
N ARG A 53 14.36 -3.28 8.76
CA ARG A 53 14.32 -2.49 7.54
C ARG A 53 13.29 -3.07 6.55
N ALA A 54 13.23 -4.39 6.37
CA ALA A 54 12.22 -5.07 5.55
C ALA A 54 10.81 -4.77 6.07
N LYS A 55 10.59 -4.87 7.39
CA LYS A 55 9.32 -4.49 8.03
C LYS A 55 8.94 -3.03 7.76
N GLN A 56 9.87 -2.10 7.96
CA GLN A 56 9.60 -0.68 7.75
C GLN A 56 9.34 -0.35 6.27
N LYS A 57 10.00 -1.05 5.33
CA LYS A 57 9.78 -0.93 3.89
C LYS A 57 8.34 -1.33 3.54
N LEU A 58 7.90 -2.52 3.93
CA LEU A 58 6.56 -3.01 3.63
C LEU A 58 5.49 -2.14 4.30
N LYS A 59 5.63 -1.84 5.59
CA LYS A 59 4.73 -0.96 6.32
C LYS A 59 4.60 0.43 5.67
N GLY A 60 5.71 0.97 5.23
CA GLY A 60 5.78 2.26 4.54
C GLY A 60 5.08 2.25 3.20
N TYR A 61 5.24 1.19 2.42
CA TYR A 61 4.57 1.01 1.14
C TYR A 61 3.05 1.17 1.27
N TYR A 62 2.44 0.54 2.28
CA TYR A 62 1.00 0.63 2.57
C TYR A 62 0.62 1.93 3.33
N ALA A 63 1.13 3.07 2.85
CA ALA A 63 0.88 4.41 3.41
C ALA A 63 1.24 4.55 4.88
N ASN A 64 2.33 3.94 5.31
CA ASN A 64 2.84 3.98 6.67
C ASN A 64 1.78 3.58 7.71
N ILE A 65 1.21 2.38 7.57
CA ILE A 65 0.29 1.79 8.55
C ILE A 65 0.93 1.83 9.94
N SER A 66 0.13 2.09 10.98
CA SER A 66 0.66 2.10 12.35
C SER A 66 1.20 0.72 12.75
N GLU A 67 2.18 0.69 13.64
CA GLU A 67 2.78 -0.56 14.12
C GLU A 67 1.72 -1.50 14.72
N ARG A 68 0.81 -0.94 15.51
CA ARG A 68 -0.29 -1.71 16.12
C ARG A 68 -1.17 -2.40 15.07
N GLN A 69 -1.52 -1.70 13.99
CA GLN A 69 -2.33 -2.28 12.91
C GLN A 69 -1.53 -3.34 12.13
N PHE A 70 -0.27 -3.06 11.82
CA PHE A 70 0.59 -3.97 11.07
C PHE A 70 0.83 -5.27 11.85
N HIS A 71 1.16 -5.17 13.14
CA HIS A 71 1.30 -6.32 14.04
C HIS A 71 0.00 -7.12 14.15
N GLY A 72 -1.17 -6.44 14.26
CA GLY A 72 -2.46 -7.12 14.27
C GLY A 72 -2.73 -7.94 13.01
N ILE A 73 -2.34 -7.40 11.82
CA ILE A 73 -2.45 -8.13 10.54
C ILE A 73 -1.49 -9.33 10.51
N TYR A 74 -0.27 -9.19 11.03
CA TYR A 74 0.68 -10.29 11.15
C TYR A 74 0.14 -11.42 12.03
N VAL A 75 -0.40 -11.10 13.21
CA VAL A 75 -1.00 -12.09 14.12
C VAL A 75 -2.17 -12.82 13.43
N GLU A 76 -3.00 -12.10 12.69
CA GLU A 76 -4.09 -12.71 11.91
C GLU A 76 -3.54 -13.63 10.80
N ALA A 77 -2.51 -13.20 10.07
CA ALA A 77 -1.86 -14.00 9.04
C ALA A 77 -1.29 -15.32 9.58
N GLY A 78 -0.69 -15.29 10.77
CA GLY A 78 -0.16 -16.49 11.44
C GLY A 78 -1.23 -17.48 11.92
N ARG A 79 -2.48 -17.03 12.08
CA ARG A 79 -3.63 -17.91 12.43
C ARG A 79 -4.24 -18.59 11.20
N MET A 80 -3.95 -18.09 10.01
CA MET A 80 -4.47 -18.64 8.75
C MET A 80 -3.63 -19.85 8.33
N LYS A 81 -4.26 -20.80 7.63
CA LYS A 81 -3.54 -21.93 7.02
C LYS A 81 -2.64 -21.45 5.88
N GLY A 82 -1.48 -22.07 5.73
CA GLY A 82 -0.51 -21.78 4.68
C GLY A 82 0.66 -20.91 5.15
N ASP A 83 1.41 -20.34 4.20
CA ASP A 83 2.55 -19.49 4.51
C ASP A 83 2.12 -18.15 5.12
N THR A 84 2.71 -17.81 6.27
CA THR A 84 2.39 -16.57 6.99
C THR A 84 2.76 -15.33 6.18
N GLY A 85 3.84 -15.39 5.39
CA GLY A 85 4.28 -14.27 4.55
C GLY A 85 3.28 -13.98 3.42
N GLU A 86 2.81 -15.03 2.75
CA GLU A 86 1.77 -14.94 1.72
C GLU A 86 0.44 -14.42 2.30
N ASN A 87 0.01 -14.98 3.42
CA ASN A 87 -1.19 -14.55 4.12
C ASN A 87 -1.11 -13.07 4.54
N LEU A 88 0.06 -12.62 4.99
CA LEU A 88 0.30 -11.21 5.35
C LEU A 88 0.09 -10.28 4.14
N ILE A 89 0.64 -10.64 2.98
CA ILE A 89 0.46 -9.87 1.74
C ILE A 89 -1.01 -9.89 1.32
N GLY A 90 -1.67 -11.04 1.31
CA GLY A 90 -3.09 -11.17 0.98
C GLY A 90 -3.98 -10.29 1.87
N LEU A 91 -3.72 -10.23 3.18
CA LEU A 91 -4.45 -9.37 4.10
C LEU A 91 -4.18 -7.88 3.88
N LEU A 92 -2.95 -7.50 3.51
CA LEU A 92 -2.59 -6.12 3.19
C LEU A 92 -3.22 -5.65 1.88
N GLU A 93 -3.28 -6.51 0.86
CA GLU A 93 -3.91 -6.19 -0.43
C GLU A 93 -5.46 -6.17 -0.35
N ARG A 94 -6.07 -6.87 0.61
CA ARG A 94 -7.51 -6.81 0.89
C ARG A 94 -7.98 -5.52 1.58
N ARG A 95 -7.09 -4.64 1.97
CA ARG A 95 -7.48 -3.35 2.56
C ARG A 95 -8.12 -2.45 1.51
N LEU A 96 -9.19 -1.76 1.87
CA LEU A 96 -9.90 -0.88 0.94
C LEU A 96 -9.00 0.24 0.39
N ASP A 97 -8.07 0.79 1.21
CA ASP A 97 -7.12 1.80 0.75
C ASP A 97 -6.17 1.23 -0.33
N THR A 98 -5.78 -0.02 -0.21
CA THR A 98 -4.96 -0.71 -1.21
C THR A 98 -5.77 -0.99 -2.47
N VAL A 99 -6.98 -1.54 -2.37
CA VAL A 99 -7.83 -1.87 -3.52
C VAL A 99 -8.14 -0.61 -4.35
N VAL A 100 -8.52 0.50 -3.72
CA VAL A 100 -8.77 1.79 -4.38
C VAL A 100 -7.52 2.31 -5.11
N TYR A 101 -6.34 2.11 -4.52
CA TYR A 101 -5.07 2.46 -5.16
C TYR A 101 -4.74 1.55 -6.34
N ARG A 102 -4.92 0.22 -6.21
CA ARG A 102 -4.70 -0.76 -7.29
C ARG A 102 -5.66 -0.57 -8.46
N ALA A 103 -6.92 -0.24 -8.18
CA ALA A 103 -7.93 0.09 -9.18
C ALA A 103 -7.67 1.41 -9.93
N LYS A 104 -6.58 2.13 -9.62
CA LYS A 104 -6.19 3.42 -10.24
C LYS A 104 -7.18 4.58 -10.00
N PHE A 105 -8.13 4.47 -9.06
CA PHE A 105 -9.06 5.56 -8.76
C PHE A 105 -8.36 6.78 -8.15
N VAL A 106 -7.17 6.60 -7.60
CA VAL A 106 -6.33 7.69 -7.07
C VAL A 106 -4.85 7.44 -7.32
N ALA A 107 -4.07 8.51 -7.38
CA ALA A 107 -2.67 8.46 -7.78
C ALA A 107 -1.72 7.87 -6.72
N THR A 108 -2.08 7.83 -5.44
CA THR A 108 -1.18 7.37 -4.35
C THR A 108 -1.94 6.66 -3.24
N MET A 109 -1.27 5.72 -2.53
CA MET A 109 -1.81 5.06 -1.34
C MET A 109 -2.29 6.05 -0.26
N PHE A 110 -1.60 7.17 -0.11
CA PHE A 110 -1.99 8.23 0.84
C PHE A 110 -3.25 8.95 0.40
N ALA A 111 -3.40 9.20 -0.91
CA ALA A 111 -4.62 9.78 -1.47
C ALA A 111 -5.80 8.80 -1.33
N ALA A 112 -5.58 7.49 -1.52
CA ALA A 112 -6.61 6.47 -1.32
C ALA A 112 -7.18 6.51 0.10
N ARG A 113 -6.32 6.56 1.09
CA ARG A 113 -6.74 6.68 2.49
C ARG A 113 -7.56 7.93 2.75
N GLN A 114 -7.13 9.08 2.25
CA GLN A 114 -7.86 10.33 2.39
C GLN A 114 -9.20 10.28 1.66
N PHE A 115 -9.23 9.77 0.44
CA PHE A 115 -10.40 9.64 -0.40
C PHE A 115 -11.50 8.79 0.26
N ILE A 116 -11.12 7.63 0.83
CA ILE A 116 -12.04 6.78 1.57
C ILE A 116 -12.55 7.49 2.83
N ASN A 117 -11.65 8.09 3.63
CA ASN A 117 -12.05 8.75 4.87
C ASN A 117 -13.01 9.93 4.65
N HIS A 118 -12.92 10.58 3.51
CA HIS A 118 -13.88 11.63 3.10
C HIS A 118 -15.20 11.03 2.57
N GLY A 119 -15.30 9.69 2.44
CA GLY A 119 -16.52 8.99 2.08
C GLY A 119 -16.88 9.05 0.61
N HIS A 120 -15.86 9.10 -0.26
CA HIS A 120 -16.03 9.08 -1.71
C HIS A 120 -16.17 7.67 -2.30
N VAL A 121 -16.10 6.63 -1.47
CA VAL A 121 -16.12 5.22 -1.89
C VAL A 121 -17.32 4.51 -1.29
N LYS A 122 -17.92 3.62 -2.09
CA LYS A 122 -18.93 2.66 -1.65
C LYS A 122 -18.42 1.24 -1.88
N VAL A 123 -18.86 0.33 -1.05
CA VAL A 123 -18.66 -1.13 -1.19
C VAL A 123 -20.03 -1.77 -1.19
N ASN A 124 -20.35 -2.51 -2.25
CA ASN A 124 -21.68 -3.12 -2.47
C ASN A 124 -22.84 -2.11 -2.27
N GLY A 125 -22.71 -0.93 -2.87
CA GLY A 125 -23.68 0.16 -2.81
C GLY A 125 -23.70 0.96 -1.49
N ARG A 126 -23.01 0.52 -0.44
CA ARG A 126 -22.96 1.18 0.88
C ARG A 126 -21.71 2.04 1.03
N ARG A 127 -21.88 3.29 1.49
CA ARG A 127 -20.74 4.19 1.78
C ARG A 127 -19.86 3.62 2.89
N VAL A 128 -18.55 3.55 2.62
CA VAL A 128 -17.52 3.14 3.58
C VAL A 128 -16.50 4.25 3.72
N ASN A 129 -16.23 4.69 4.96
CA ASN A 129 -15.25 5.72 5.30
C ASN A 129 -14.07 5.19 6.13
N ILE A 130 -13.92 3.87 6.21
CA ILE A 130 -12.85 3.19 6.96
C ILE A 130 -11.83 2.65 5.97
N SER A 131 -10.65 3.26 5.90
CA SER A 131 -9.58 2.87 4.97
C SER A 131 -9.03 1.46 5.19
N SER A 132 -9.12 0.95 6.43
CA SER A 132 -8.70 -0.41 6.80
C SER A 132 -9.80 -1.46 6.62
N PHE A 133 -10.94 -1.11 6.02
CA PHE A 133 -12.02 -2.07 5.73
C PHE A 133 -11.46 -3.25 4.91
N LYS A 134 -11.77 -4.46 5.32
CA LYS A 134 -11.32 -5.69 4.64
C LYS A 134 -12.30 -6.07 3.54
N VAL A 135 -11.88 -5.92 2.31
CA VAL A 135 -12.63 -6.33 1.13
C VAL A 135 -12.66 -7.86 1.03
N LYS A 136 -13.79 -8.42 0.67
CA LYS A 136 -13.99 -9.86 0.44
C LYS A 136 -13.99 -10.15 -1.05
N VAL A 137 -13.71 -11.40 -1.40
CA VAL A 137 -13.85 -11.87 -2.78
C VAL A 137 -15.31 -11.70 -3.21
N GLY A 138 -15.52 -11.12 -4.39
CA GLY A 138 -16.82 -10.79 -4.94
C GLY A 138 -17.34 -9.39 -4.59
N ASP A 139 -16.72 -8.67 -3.64
CA ASP A 139 -17.14 -7.30 -3.33
C ASP A 139 -16.90 -6.36 -4.51
N VAL A 140 -17.86 -5.47 -4.74
CA VAL A 140 -17.81 -4.41 -5.74
C VAL A 140 -17.54 -3.08 -5.05
N ILE A 141 -16.44 -2.45 -5.44
CA ILE A 141 -16.00 -1.14 -4.96
C ILE A 141 -16.30 -0.11 -6.03
N GLU A 142 -16.98 0.97 -5.67
CA GLU A 142 -17.36 2.03 -6.60
C GLU A 142 -17.01 3.42 -6.06
N VAL A 143 -16.66 4.33 -6.95
CA VAL A 143 -16.54 5.75 -6.63
C VAL A 143 -17.94 6.35 -6.58
N LYS A 144 -18.24 7.11 -5.51
CA LYS A 144 -19.52 7.81 -5.36
C LYS A 144 -19.78 8.71 -6.57
N GLU A 145 -21.00 8.74 -7.11
CA GLU A 145 -21.36 9.47 -8.34
C GLU A 145 -20.92 10.95 -8.30
N SER A 146 -21.24 11.65 -7.22
CA SER A 146 -20.84 13.05 -7.04
C SER A 146 -19.30 13.27 -6.92
N SER A 147 -18.52 12.20 -6.87
CA SER A 147 -17.07 12.26 -6.70
C SER A 147 -16.29 11.82 -7.95
N LYS A 148 -16.99 11.33 -8.97
CA LYS A 148 -16.36 10.86 -10.22
C LYS A 148 -15.69 12.01 -11.00
N GLN A 149 -16.23 13.22 -10.89
CA GLN A 149 -15.71 14.41 -11.58
C GLN A 149 -14.58 15.12 -10.81
N LEU A 150 -14.15 14.59 -9.67
CA LEU A 150 -13.05 15.19 -8.92
C LEU A 150 -11.74 15.10 -9.72
N THR A 151 -11.01 16.19 -9.81
CA THR A 151 -9.73 16.30 -10.52
C THR A 151 -8.75 15.19 -10.13
N VAL A 152 -8.69 14.84 -8.83
CA VAL A 152 -7.82 13.76 -8.32
C VAL A 152 -8.15 12.40 -8.94
N VAL A 153 -9.41 12.11 -9.26
CA VAL A 153 -9.86 10.86 -9.88
C VAL A 153 -9.57 10.88 -11.38
N LEU A 154 -9.90 11.99 -12.04
CA LEU A 154 -9.67 12.16 -13.48
C LEU A 154 -8.18 12.09 -13.83
N GLU A 155 -7.33 12.79 -13.09
CA GLU A 155 -5.87 12.72 -13.23
C GLU A 155 -5.34 11.30 -12.98
N ALA A 156 -5.87 10.59 -11.98
CA ALA A 156 -5.42 9.23 -11.66
C ALA A 156 -5.72 8.22 -12.76
N ASN A 157 -6.87 8.36 -13.44
CA ASN A 157 -7.26 7.49 -14.56
C ASN A 157 -6.37 7.73 -15.80
N GLN A 158 -5.87 8.95 -15.99
CA GLN A 158 -5.00 9.30 -17.12
C GLN A 158 -3.55 8.84 -16.91
N LEU A 159 -3.14 8.54 -15.67
CA LEU A 159 -1.79 8.10 -15.36
C LEU A 159 -1.53 6.69 -15.90
N SER A 160 -0.56 6.56 -16.81
CA SER A 160 -0.08 5.27 -17.34
C SER A 160 1.01 4.61 -16.49
N GLU A 161 1.37 5.20 -15.34
CA GLU A 161 2.49 4.74 -14.50
C GLU A 161 2.29 3.35 -13.85
N ARG A 162 1.07 2.81 -13.90
CA ARG A 162 0.72 1.55 -13.22
C ARG A 162 -0.33 0.80 -14.00
N ASP A 163 -0.24 -0.52 -13.98
CA ASP A 163 -1.26 -1.42 -14.50
C ASP A 163 -2.20 -1.89 -13.39
N VAL A 164 -3.40 -2.28 -13.77
CA VAL A 164 -4.37 -2.93 -12.89
C VAL A 164 -3.95 -4.39 -12.75
N PRO A 165 -3.78 -4.92 -11.53
CA PRO A 165 -3.41 -6.32 -11.36
C PRO A 165 -4.59 -7.26 -11.66
N ASP A 166 -4.30 -8.49 -12.09
CA ASP A 166 -5.27 -9.49 -12.55
C ASP A 166 -6.30 -9.93 -11.49
N PHE A 167 -6.01 -9.74 -10.21
CA PHE A 167 -6.95 -10.06 -9.13
C PHE A 167 -8.07 -9.02 -8.95
N LEU A 168 -8.03 -7.92 -9.74
CA LEU A 168 -9.05 -6.88 -9.80
C LEU A 168 -9.61 -6.78 -11.23
N GLU A 169 -10.91 -6.74 -11.35
CA GLU A 169 -11.61 -6.39 -12.56
C GLU A 169 -12.11 -4.95 -12.44
N VAL A 170 -11.61 -4.05 -13.30
CA VAL A 170 -11.88 -2.60 -13.19
C VAL A 170 -12.54 -2.09 -14.46
N ASP A 171 -13.71 -1.44 -14.29
CA ASP A 171 -14.36 -0.64 -15.31
C ASP A 171 -14.10 0.85 -15.02
N HIS A 172 -13.15 1.43 -15.76
CA HIS A 172 -12.78 2.83 -15.59
C HIS A 172 -13.88 3.80 -16.07
N SER A 173 -14.77 3.39 -16.98
CA SER A 173 -15.87 4.21 -17.46
C SER A 173 -16.94 4.39 -16.37
N LYS A 174 -17.25 3.32 -15.67
CA LYS A 174 -18.18 3.32 -14.53
C LYS A 174 -17.49 3.67 -13.20
N MET A 175 -16.15 3.65 -13.16
CA MET A 175 -15.34 3.79 -11.95
C MET A 175 -15.73 2.77 -10.88
N THR A 176 -15.82 1.51 -11.30
CA THR A 176 -16.11 0.35 -10.46
C THR A 176 -14.97 -0.66 -10.52
N ALA A 177 -14.74 -1.35 -9.42
CA ALA A 177 -13.75 -2.41 -9.32
C ALA A 177 -14.34 -3.60 -8.56
N LYS A 178 -14.16 -4.81 -9.07
CA LYS A 178 -14.54 -6.06 -8.41
C LYS A 178 -13.31 -6.80 -7.93
N PHE A 179 -13.33 -7.28 -6.70
CA PHE A 179 -12.24 -8.04 -6.10
C PHE A 179 -12.46 -9.53 -6.37
N ASN A 180 -11.72 -10.11 -7.33
CA ASN A 180 -11.99 -11.47 -7.83
C ASN A 180 -11.32 -12.57 -7.01
N ARG A 181 -10.08 -12.36 -6.52
CA ARG A 181 -9.35 -13.34 -5.71
C ARG A 181 -8.38 -12.69 -4.75
N ILE A 182 -7.98 -13.43 -3.72
CA ILE A 182 -6.89 -12.99 -2.82
C ILE A 182 -5.56 -13.17 -3.57
N PRO A 183 -4.73 -12.13 -3.70
CA PRO A 183 -3.47 -12.22 -4.42
C PRO A 183 -2.39 -12.94 -3.62
N HIS A 184 -1.49 -13.64 -4.31
CA HIS A 184 -0.19 -14.07 -3.84
C HIS A 184 0.85 -12.96 -3.95
N LEU A 185 2.03 -13.13 -3.35
CA LEU A 185 3.13 -12.15 -3.45
C LEU A 185 3.53 -11.87 -4.90
N SER A 186 3.53 -12.90 -5.75
CA SER A 186 3.86 -12.82 -7.19
C SER A 186 2.89 -11.98 -8.01
N ASP A 187 1.62 -11.92 -7.60
CA ASP A 187 0.56 -11.21 -8.32
C ASP A 187 0.59 -9.69 -8.05
N VAL A 188 1.29 -9.29 -6.99
CA VAL A 188 1.29 -7.91 -6.55
C VAL A 188 2.39 -7.11 -7.27
N PRO A 189 2.05 -6.06 -8.04
CA PRO A 189 3.02 -5.27 -8.79
C PRO A 189 3.79 -4.32 -7.88
N PHE A 190 4.75 -4.89 -7.13
CA PHE A 190 5.71 -4.09 -6.38
C PHE A 190 6.82 -3.57 -7.29
N ALA A 191 7.13 -2.28 -7.21
CA ALA A 191 8.24 -1.68 -7.96
C ALA A 191 9.63 -2.11 -7.43
N VAL A 192 9.68 -2.66 -6.22
CA VAL A 192 10.90 -3.16 -5.56
C VAL A 192 10.60 -4.48 -4.88
N GLN A 193 11.60 -5.34 -4.79
CA GLN A 193 11.46 -6.62 -4.12
C GLN A 193 11.05 -6.44 -2.66
N MET A 194 9.99 -7.13 -2.25
CA MET A 194 9.52 -7.23 -0.88
C MET A 194 9.88 -8.60 -0.30
N GLU A 195 10.25 -8.62 0.97
CA GLU A 195 10.78 -9.81 1.65
C GLU A 195 9.94 -10.12 2.89
N PRO A 196 8.72 -10.69 2.71
CA PRO A 196 7.81 -10.95 3.84
C PRO A 196 8.37 -11.97 4.84
N HIS A 197 9.23 -12.92 4.40
CA HIS A 197 9.89 -13.88 5.29
C HIS A 197 10.72 -13.20 6.38
N LEU A 198 11.46 -12.12 6.05
CA LEU A 198 12.23 -11.35 7.05
C LEU A 198 11.32 -10.66 8.09
N ILE A 199 10.08 -10.37 7.71
CA ILE A 199 9.10 -9.79 8.63
C ILE A 199 8.56 -10.86 9.58
N VAL A 200 8.32 -12.06 9.06
CA VAL A 200 7.93 -13.20 9.89
C VAL A 200 9.03 -13.50 10.91
N GLU A 201 10.29 -13.57 10.48
CA GLU A 201 11.43 -13.75 11.37
C GLU A 201 11.55 -12.63 12.43
N PHE A 202 11.29 -11.37 12.04
CA PHE A 202 11.32 -10.24 12.96
C PHE A 202 10.31 -10.37 14.11
N TYR A 203 9.11 -10.87 13.82
CA TYR A 203 8.04 -11.00 14.82
C TYR A 203 8.02 -12.35 15.54
N SER A 204 8.76 -13.34 15.07
CA SER A 204 8.87 -14.67 15.69
C SER A 204 9.86 -14.75 16.86
N ARG A 205 10.59 -13.66 17.11
CA ARG A 205 11.57 -13.53 18.20
C ARG A 205 10.92 -13.24 19.53
#